data_bd712ad50eb50005b7bbde553cf7e5b2
#
_entry.id   bd712ad50eb50005b7bbde553cf7e5b2
#
_cell.length_a   1.000
_cell.length_b   1.000
_cell.length_c   1.000
_cell.angle_alpha   90.00
_cell.angle_beta   90.00
_cell.angle_gamma   90.00
#
_symmetry.space_group_name_H-M   'P 1'
#
loop_
_entity.id
_entity.type
_entity.pdbx_description
1 polymer ?
#
loop_
_entity_poly.entity_id
_entity_poly.type
_entity_poly.pdbx_seq_one_letter_code
_entity_poly.pdbx_strand_id
1 'polypeptide(L)'
;LFGLSVGNYIRLLRLKRAGSQLAFRRDETVTAIALDAGYEGNEAFARALRKWLAQSPSELRRRPDWESWQAAIEPLVQIRRAHMTKTFSLDDVRIVEFPATPVVIQPHRGSPARLGESIRKLIEWRRAEHLPPSRAATFNIFHDDPEEVLPEAYRLDLAVATTREPGPGMLAGEIPAGRCAVLRQI
;
A
#
# COMPACT_ATOMS: atom_id res chain seq x y z
N LEU A 1 13.60 15.93 -18.69
CA LEU A 1 12.84 14.75 -19.08
C LEU A 1 11.85 14.30 -18.01
N PHE A 2 12.17 14.41 -16.70
CA PHE A 2 11.35 13.86 -15.61
C PHE A 2 10.75 14.91 -14.67
N GLY A 3 10.95 16.21 -14.92
CA GLY A 3 10.54 17.28 -14.00
C GLY A 3 11.24 17.27 -12.63
N LEU A 4 12.01 16.20 -12.33
CA LEU A 4 12.78 16.04 -11.11
C LEU A 4 14.24 15.71 -11.44
N SER A 5 15.17 16.27 -10.65
CA SER A 5 16.56 15.81 -10.69
C SER A 5 16.69 14.39 -10.12
N VAL A 6 17.69 13.63 -10.60
CA VAL A 6 17.96 12.26 -10.10
C VAL A 6 18.11 12.22 -8.58
N GLY A 7 18.81 13.20 -8.00
CA GLY A 7 18.96 13.31 -6.55
C GLY A 7 17.63 13.51 -5.81
N ASN A 8 16.74 14.33 -6.36
CA ASN A 8 15.39 14.51 -5.79
C ASN A 8 14.54 13.26 -5.92
N TYR A 9 14.62 12.54 -7.03
CA TYR A 9 13.92 11.28 -7.24
C TYR A 9 14.35 10.22 -6.21
N ILE A 10 15.66 9.99 -6.06
CA ILE A 10 16.21 9.06 -5.06
C ILE A 10 15.79 9.47 -3.64
N ARG A 11 15.86 10.76 -3.32
CA ARG A 11 15.44 11.28 -2.00
C ARG A 11 13.96 10.98 -1.73
N LEU A 12 13.09 11.22 -2.69
CA LEU A 12 11.65 10.95 -2.55
C LEU A 12 11.36 9.46 -2.38
N LEU A 13 12.06 8.58 -3.12
CA LEU A 13 11.94 7.14 -2.95
C LEU A 13 12.34 6.67 -1.54
N ARG A 14 13.45 7.20 -1.03
CA ARG A 14 13.91 6.90 0.34
C ARG A 14 12.91 7.38 1.38
N LEU A 15 12.39 8.60 1.26
CA LEU A 15 11.38 9.15 2.16
C LEU A 15 10.06 8.37 2.09
N LYS A 16 9.60 8.00 0.89
CA LYS A 16 8.43 7.15 0.70
C LYS A 16 8.60 5.81 1.42
N ARG A 17 9.74 5.13 1.23
CA ARG A 17 10.03 3.84 1.89
C ARG A 17 10.06 4.00 3.42
N ALA A 18 10.81 4.98 3.93
CA ALA A 18 10.93 5.22 5.36
C ALA A 18 9.60 5.62 6.01
N GLY A 19 8.81 6.44 5.34
CA GLY A 19 7.50 6.81 5.82
C GLY A 19 6.53 5.62 5.87
N SER A 20 6.55 4.72 4.87
CA SER A 20 5.79 3.46 4.91
C SER A 20 6.26 2.57 6.08
N GLN A 21 7.56 2.46 6.33
CA GLN A 21 8.07 1.72 7.49
C GLN A 21 7.56 2.32 8.81
N LEU A 22 7.60 3.64 8.97
CA LEU A 22 7.05 4.32 10.15
C LEU A 22 5.56 4.02 10.33
N ALA A 23 4.77 4.10 9.28
CA ALA A 23 3.33 3.91 9.33
C ALA A 23 2.93 2.46 9.65
N PHE A 24 3.64 1.47 9.11
CA PHE A 24 3.22 0.07 9.14
C PHE A 24 4.08 -0.86 9.99
N ARG A 25 5.33 -0.47 10.38
CA ARG A 25 6.24 -1.27 11.18
C ARG A 25 6.50 -0.61 12.55
N ARG A 26 5.64 -0.93 13.52
CA ARG A 26 5.71 -0.31 14.85
C ARG A 26 6.88 -0.79 15.71
N ASP A 27 7.37 -1.96 15.44
CA ASP A 27 8.48 -2.66 16.11
C ASP A 27 9.86 -2.11 15.73
N GLU A 28 9.99 -1.45 14.58
CA GLU A 28 11.25 -0.81 14.19
C GLU A 28 11.42 0.57 14.85
N THR A 29 12.62 0.86 15.35
CA THR A 29 12.91 2.18 15.93
C THR A 29 12.99 3.25 14.86
N VAL A 30 12.67 4.51 15.21
CA VAL A 30 12.83 5.64 14.28
C VAL A 30 14.26 5.78 13.82
N THR A 31 15.22 5.50 14.72
CA THR A 31 16.66 5.53 14.41
C THR A 31 17.04 4.50 13.35
N ALA A 32 16.56 3.26 13.50
CA ALA A 32 16.84 2.20 12.53
C ALA A 32 16.29 2.55 11.14
N ILE A 33 15.06 3.06 11.10
CA ILE A 33 14.42 3.50 9.84
C ILE A 33 15.17 4.68 9.21
N ALA A 34 15.63 5.65 10.02
CA ALA A 34 16.39 6.79 9.52
C ALA A 34 17.71 6.35 8.88
N LEU A 35 18.46 5.46 9.54
CA LEU A 35 19.71 4.92 9.04
C LEU A 35 19.52 4.06 7.77
N ASP A 36 18.49 3.18 7.75
CA ASP A 36 18.14 2.38 6.55
C ASP A 36 17.75 3.28 5.36
N ALA A 37 17.15 4.44 5.63
CA ALA A 37 16.83 5.44 4.62
C ALA A 37 18.06 6.29 4.19
N GLY A 38 19.24 6.06 4.77
CA GLY A 38 20.49 6.74 4.43
C GLY A 38 20.63 8.15 5.01
N TYR A 39 19.99 8.41 6.16
CA TYR A 39 20.20 9.63 6.95
C TYR A 39 21.22 9.38 8.05
N GLU A 40 22.01 10.42 8.37
CA GLU A 40 23.05 10.35 9.41
C GLU A 40 22.46 10.19 10.83
N GLY A 41 21.18 10.48 11.01
CA GLY A 41 20.49 10.35 12.29
C GLY A 41 19.06 10.89 12.28
N ASN A 42 18.42 10.79 13.43
CA ASN A 42 17.01 11.14 13.64
C ASN A 42 16.69 12.58 13.29
N GLU A 43 17.57 13.55 13.60
CA GLU A 43 17.30 14.96 13.36
C GLU A 43 17.25 15.30 11.87
N ALA A 44 18.25 14.81 11.10
CA ALA A 44 18.31 15.01 9.66
C ALA A 44 17.09 14.38 8.98
N PHE A 45 16.74 13.16 9.40
CA PHE A 45 15.55 12.46 8.93
C PHE A 45 14.26 13.21 9.29
N ALA A 46 14.11 13.65 10.54
CA ALA A 46 12.93 14.38 10.98
C ALA A 46 12.75 15.71 10.24
N ARG A 47 13.83 16.46 9.98
CA ARG A 47 13.78 17.67 9.14
C ARG A 47 13.32 17.37 7.72
N ALA A 48 13.88 16.31 7.11
CA ALA A 48 13.52 15.90 5.76
C ALA A 48 12.04 15.46 5.68
N LEU A 49 11.57 14.70 6.66
CA LEU A 49 10.19 14.21 6.71
C LEU A 49 9.18 15.35 6.93
N ARG A 50 9.47 16.28 7.87
CA ARG A 50 8.64 17.48 8.05
C ARG A 50 8.55 18.35 6.80
N LYS A 51 9.68 18.52 6.10
CA LYS A 51 9.70 19.26 4.84
C LYS A 51 8.86 18.59 3.76
N TRP A 52 8.76 17.27 3.78
CA TRP A 52 8.07 16.49 2.76
C TRP A 52 6.57 16.27 3.08
N LEU A 53 6.24 15.98 4.36
CA LEU A 53 4.89 15.58 4.80
C LEU A 53 4.28 16.52 5.83
N ALA A 54 4.96 17.58 6.23
CA ALA A 54 4.58 18.43 7.37
C ALA A 54 4.38 17.67 8.71
N GLN A 55 4.84 16.41 8.79
CA GLN A 55 4.76 15.57 9.97
C GLN A 55 6.15 15.15 10.46
N SER A 56 6.31 15.04 11.78
CA SER A 56 7.47 14.39 12.39
C SER A 56 7.36 12.87 12.27
N PRO A 57 8.47 12.11 12.42
CA PRO A 57 8.44 10.64 12.43
C PRO A 57 7.47 10.05 13.47
N SER A 58 7.40 10.65 14.66
CA SER A 58 6.51 10.20 15.74
C SER A 58 5.03 10.48 15.43
N GLU A 59 4.72 11.62 14.83
CA GLU A 59 3.37 11.98 14.40
C GLU A 59 2.91 11.04 13.28
N LEU A 60 3.74 10.83 12.26
CA LEU A 60 3.45 9.91 11.16
C LEU A 60 3.22 8.49 11.66
N ARG A 61 4.02 8.01 12.63
CA ARG A 61 3.85 6.69 13.24
C ARG A 61 2.53 6.56 13.99
N ARG A 62 2.13 7.59 14.74
CA ARG A 62 0.93 7.57 15.57
C ARG A 62 -0.34 7.78 14.75
N ARG A 63 -0.33 8.77 13.88
CA ARG A 63 -1.49 9.19 13.07
C ARG A 63 -1.01 9.74 11.72
N PRO A 64 -0.77 8.86 10.71
CA PRO A 64 -0.39 9.33 9.38
C PRO A 64 -1.48 10.20 8.78
N ASP A 65 -1.07 11.31 8.19
CA ASP A 65 -1.89 12.10 7.28
C ASP A 65 -1.77 11.50 5.87
N TRP A 66 -2.75 10.67 5.51
CA TRP A 66 -2.74 9.95 4.24
C TRP A 66 -3.00 10.85 3.04
N GLU A 67 -3.71 11.96 3.23
CA GLU A 67 -3.98 12.93 2.18
C GLU A 67 -2.70 13.67 1.80
N SER A 68 -1.99 14.23 2.77
CA SER A 68 -0.68 14.84 2.55
C SER A 68 0.35 13.84 2.02
N TRP A 69 0.27 12.58 2.46
CA TRP A 69 1.10 11.50 1.92
C TRP A 69 0.85 11.27 0.43
N GLN A 70 -0.41 11.14 0.03
CA GLN A 70 -0.79 10.94 -1.38
C GLN A 70 -0.26 12.08 -2.25
N ALA A 71 -0.51 13.33 -1.84
CA ALA A 71 -0.02 14.51 -2.54
C ALA A 71 1.51 14.52 -2.67
N ALA A 72 2.22 14.15 -1.61
CA ALA A 72 3.68 14.15 -1.58
C ALA A 72 4.32 13.08 -2.48
N ILE A 73 3.66 11.92 -2.69
CA ILE A 73 4.17 10.86 -3.58
C ILE A 73 3.72 11.02 -5.03
N GLU A 74 2.78 11.91 -5.32
CA GLU A 74 2.23 12.10 -6.67
C GLU A 74 3.30 12.29 -7.76
N PRO A 75 4.38 13.06 -7.56
CA PRO A 75 5.44 13.17 -8.57
C PRO A 75 6.09 11.83 -8.91
N LEU A 76 6.22 10.91 -7.94
CA LEU A 76 6.75 9.55 -8.18
C LEU A 76 5.76 8.69 -8.97
N VAL A 77 4.47 8.85 -8.67
CA VAL A 77 3.39 8.15 -9.38
C VAL A 77 3.35 8.58 -10.85
N GLN A 78 3.42 9.88 -11.11
CA GLN A 78 3.41 10.44 -12.47
C GLN A 78 4.63 10.00 -13.29
N ILE A 79 5.83 10.00 -12.70
CA ILE A 79 7.03 9.48 -13.37
C ILE A 79 6.85 8.00 -13.70
N ARG A 80 6.32 7.21 -12.77
CA ARG A 80 6.05 5.79 -12.99
C ARG A 80 5.04 5.58 -14.11
N ARG A 81 3.92 6.32 -14.12
CA ARG A 81 2.90 6.26 -15.19
C ARG A 81 3.50 6.61 -16.54
N ALA A 82 4.28 7.69 -16.64
CA ALA A 82 4.91 8.13 -17.89
C ALA A 82 5.91 7.13 -18.48
N HIS A 83 6.49 6.23 -17.65
CA HIS A 83 7.50 5.27 -18.05
C HIS A 83 7.02 3.82 -18.03
N MET A 84 5.84 3.55 -17.50
CA MET A 84 5.20 2.24 -17.57
C MET A 84 4.42 2.08 -18.89
N THR A 85 5.05 2.41 -20.01
CA THR A 85 4.52 2.09 -21.36
C THR A 85 4.85 0.65 -21.77
N LYS A 86 4.70 -0.32 -20.86
CA LYS A 86 4.63 -1.70 -21.33
C LYS A 86 3.23 -1.89 -21.92
N THR A 87 3.15 -1.82 -23.23
CA THR A 87 1.94 -2.23 -23.95
C THR A 87 1.83 -3.74 -23.77
N PHE A 88 0.84 -4.18 -23.01
CA PHE A 88 0.53 -5.60 -22.89
C PHE A 88 -0.21 -6.06 -24.16
N SER A 89 0.20 -7.21 -24.69
CA SER A 89 -0.53 -7.89 -25.75
C SER A 89 -1.46 -8.95 -25.16
N LEU A 90 -2.39 -9.46 -25.98
CA LEU A 90 -3.21 -10.59 -25.57
C LEU A 90 -2.38 -11.85 -25.26
N ASP A 91 -1.20 -11.98 -25.85
CA ASP A 91 -0.27 -13.09 -25.62
C ASP A 91 0.36 -13.06 -24.21
N ASP A 92 0.34 -11.90 -23.53
CA ASP A 92 0.78 -11.77 -22.13
C ASP A 92 -0.28 -12.27 -21.13
N VAL A 93 -1.52 -12.49 -21.60
CA VAL A 93 -2.65 -12.94 -20.78
C VAL A 93 -2.70 -14.48 -20.77
N ARG A 94 -2.78 -15.05 -19.59
CA ARG A 94 -2.96 -16.50 -19.40
C ARG A 94 -4.34 -16.78 -18.82
N ILE A 95 -4.98 -17.80 -19.33
CA ILE A 95 -6.21 -18.33 -18.73
C ILE A 95 -5.81 -19.42 -17.74
N VAL A 96 -6.24 -19.28 -16.49
CA VAL A 96 -5.97 -20.23 -15.42
C VAL A 96 -7.27 -20.63 -14.73
N GLU A 97 -7.32 -21.87 -14.21
CA GLU A 97 -8.36 -22.30 -13.28
C GLU A 97 -7.97 -21.81 -11.88
N PHE A 98 -8.77 -20.93 -11.33
CA PHE A 98 -8.56 -20.40 -9.98
C PHE A 98 -9.40 -21.21 -8.99
N PRO A 99 -8.82 -21.75 -7.89
CA PRO A 99 -9.56 -22.51 -6.90
C PRO A 99 -10.42 -21.63 -6.01
N ALA A 100 -11.53 -22.17 -5.50
CA ALA A 100 -12.26 -21.53 -4.43
C ALA A 100 -11.32 -21.23 -3.26
N THR A 101 -11.27 -19.99 -2.82
CA THR A 101 -10.30 -19.55 -1.82
C THR A 101 -11.02 -18.81 -0.68
N PRO A 102 -11.12 -19.42 0.51
CA PRO A 102 -11.67 -18.73 1.67
C PRO A 102 -10.76 -17.55 2.06
N VAL A 103 -11.37 -16.44 2.38
CA VAL A 103 -10.67 -15.18 2.72
C VAL A 103 -11.29 -14.49 3.92
N VAL A 104 -10.45 -13.76 4.64
CA VAL A 104 -10.90 -12.70 5.54
C VAL A 104 -10.70 -11.36 4.82
N ILE A 105 -11.73 -10.53 4.83
CA ILE A 105 -11.84 -9.29 4.08
C ILE A 105 -11.85 -8.11 5.03
N GLN A 106 -10.94 -7.16 4.83
CA GLN A 106 -10.99 -5.81 5.40
C GLN A 106 -11.58 -4.88 4.33
N PRO A 107 -12.85 -4.49 4.44
CA PRO A 107 -13.44 -3.58 3.47
C PRO A 107 -12.85 -2.18 3.61
N HIS A 108 -12.58 -1.53 2.48
CA HIS A 108 -12.31 -0.11 2.39
C HIS A 108 -13.47 0.58 1.66
N ARG A 109 -14.02 1.61 2.28
CA ARG A 109 -15.13 2.42 1.75
C ARG A 109 -14.78 3.89 1.92
N GLY A 110 -14.91 4.67 0.86
CA GLY A 110 -14.58 6.09 0.82
C GLY A 110 -13.24 6.39 0.16
N SER A 111 -12.74 7.60 0.33
CA SER A 111 -11.62 8.15 -0.42
C SER A 111 -10.38 7.23 -0.47
N PRO A 112 -9.83 6.95 -1.67
CA PRO A 112 -8.57 6.21 -1.84
C PRO A 112 -7.40 6.78 -1.04
N ALA A 113 -7.41 8.10 -0.75
CA ALA A 113 -6.39 8.73 0.08
C ALA A 113 -6.34 8.15 1.52
N ARG A 114 -7.44 7.59 2.01
CA ARG A 114 -7.55 6.98 3.34
C ARG A 114 -7.31 5.47 3.34
N LEU A 115 -6.99 4.86 2.20
CA LEU A 115 -6.73 3.42 2.07
C LEU A 115 -5.66 2.92 3.06
N GLY A 116 -4.67 3.76 3.38
CA GLY A 116 -3.66 3.45 4.37
C GLY A 116 -4.20 3.08 5.75
N GLU A 117 -5.36 3.61 6.16
CA GLU A 117 -6.02 3.24 7.43
C GLU A 117 -6.50 1.79 7.40
N SER A 118 -7.12 1.38 6.29
CA SER A 118 -7.61 0.01 6.09
C SER A 118 -6.45 -0.99 5.98
N ILE A 119 -5.38 -0.62 5.27
CA ILE A 119 -4.16 -1.43 5.18
C ILE A 119 -3.55 -1.64 6.57
N ARG A 120 -3.51 -0.61 7.40
CA ARG A 120 -2.98 -0.72 8.77
C ARG A 120 -3.79 -1.72 9.60
N LYS A 121 -5.13 -1.63 9.58
CA LYS A 121 -6.01 -2.57 10.28
C LYS A 121 -5.75 -4.00 9.85
N LEU A 122 -5.64 -4.25 8.55
CA LEU A 122 -5.33 -5.57 8.01
C LEU A 122 -3.97 -6.08 8.50
N ILE A 123 -2.93 -5.24 8.49
CA ILE A 123 -1.58 -5.61 8.95
C ILE A 123 -1.59 -5.94 10.45
N GLU A 124 -2.27 -5.14 11.26
CA GLU A 124 -2.39 -5.36 12.71
C GLU A 124 -3.09 -6.69 13.01
N TRP A 125 -4.19 -6.98 12.32
CA TRP A 125 -4.89 -8.27 12.43
C TRP A 125 -4.01 -9.44 11.97
N ARG A 126 -3.35 -9.35 10.81
CA ARG A 126 -2.45 -10.40 10.31
C ARG A 126 -1.31 -10.72 11.28
N ARG A 127 -0.80 -9.71 11.97
CA ARG A 127 0.24 -9.91 13.01
C ARG A 127 -0.30 -10.66 14.20
N ALA A 128 -1.49 -10.30 14.69
CA ALA A 128 -2.15 -10.98 15.79
C ALA A 128 -2.42 -12.47 15.46
N GLU A 129 -2.83 -12.75 14.22
CA GLU A 129 -3.12 -14.10 13.74
C GLU A 129 -1.88 -14.88 13.25
N HIS A 130 -0.68 -14.30 13.31
CA HIS A 130 0.57 -14.90 12.80
C HIS A 130 0.49 -15.32 11.32
N LEU A 131 -0.15 -14.50 10.48
CA LEU A 131 -0.34 -14.70 9.03
C LEU A 131 0.55 -13.78 8.20
N PRO A 132 1.87 -13.99 8.09
CA PRO A 132 2.72 -13.18 7.23
C PRO A 132 2.40 -13.42 5.75
N PRO A 133 2.72 -12.47 4.84
CA PRO A 133 2.48 -12.62 3.40
C PRO A 133 3.09 -13.87 2.77
N SER A 134 4.14 -14.44 3.38
CA SER A 134 4.76 -15.69 2.94
C SER A 134 3.92 -16.94 3.22
N ARG A 135 2.92 -16.87 4.11
CA ARG A 135 2.04 -17.98 4.48
C ARG A 135 0.61 -17.81 3.98
N ALA A 136 0.16 -16.58 3.81
CA ALA A 136 -1.22 -16.28 3.41
C ALA A 136 -1.20 -15.22 2.31
N ALA A 137 -1.70 -15.57 1.13
CA ALA A 137 -1.79 -14.65 -0.01
C ALA A 137 -2.69 -13.45 0.33
N THR A 138 -2.37 -12.31 -0.28
CA THR A 138 -3.17 -11.09 -0.17
C THR A 138 -3.78 -10.78 -1.52
N PHE A 139 -5.04 -10.40 -1.53
CA PHE A 139 -5.78 -9.97 -2.71
C PHE A 139 -6.32 -8.56 -2.50
N ASN A 140 -6.31 -7.78 -3.57
CA ASN A 140 -7.03 -6.52 -3.66
C ASN A 140 -8.19 -6.74 -4.62
N ILE A 141 -9.43 -6.62 -4.13
CA ILE A 141 -10.65 -6.82 -4.92
C ILE A 141 -11.22 -5.43 -5.19
N PHE A 142 -11.01 -4.97 -6.41
CA PHE A 142 -11.51 -3.67 -6.88
C PHE A 142 -12.97 -3.81 -7.31
N HIS A 143 -13.86 -3.04 -6.69
CA HIS A 143 -15.27 -2.97 -7.07
C HIS A 143 -15.55 -1.79 -7.99
N ASP A 144 -14.71 -0.75 -7.90
CA ASP A 144 -14.86 0.48 -8.66
C ASP A 144 -13.51 0.93 -9.21
N ASP A 145 -13.54 1.66 -10.32
CA ASP A 145 -12.38 2.42 -10.78
C ASP A 145 -12.34 3.76 -10.02
N PRO A 146 -11.23 4.08 -9.33
CA PRO A 146 -11.11 5.32 -8.58
C PRO A 146 -11.14 6.58 -9.47
N GLU A 147 -10.95 6.44 -10.80
CA GLU A 147 -11.05 7.54 -11.76
C GLU A 147 -12.48 7.77 -12.24
N GLU A 148 -13.38 6.78 -12.07
CA GLU A 148 -14.77 6.82 -12.55
C GLU A 148 -15.81 7.12 -11.47
N VAL A 149 -15.45 6.99 -10.19
CA VAL A 149 -16.35 7.21 -9.07
C VAL A 149 -15.91 8.37 -8.17
N LEU A 150 -16.88 8.99 -7.49
CA LEU A 150 -16.57 9.97 -6.46
C LEU A 150 -15.75 9.32 -5.33
N PRO A 151 -14.76 10.02 -4.76
CA PRO A 151 -13.90 9.45 -3.72
C PRO A 151 -14.67 8.80 -2.56
N GLU A 152 -15.77 9.39 -2.14
CA GLU A 152 -16.60 8.90 -1.03
C GLU A 152 -17.35 7.60 -1.37
N ALA A 153 -17.59 7.34 -2.65
CA ALA A 153 -18.28 6.14 -3.14
C ALA A 153 -17.33 4.99 -3.47
N TYR A 154 -16.01 5.23 -3.47
CA TYR A 154 -15.02 4.23 -3.84
C TYR A 154 -15.01 3.01 -2.91
N ARG A 155 -14.95 1.81 -3.51
CA ARG A 155 -14.96 0.52 -2.81
C ARG A 155 -13.79 -0.36 -3.26
N LEU A 156 -13.05 -0.83 -2.28
CA LEU A 156 -11.97 -1.81 -2.45
C LEU A 156 -12.01 -2.77 -1.25
N ASP A 157 -11.83 -4.04 -1.49
CA ASP A 157 -11.67 -5.01 -0.43
C ASP A 157 -10.21 -5.51 -0.39
N LEU A 158 -9.63 -5.47 0.80
CA LEU A 158 -8.32 -6.05 1.09
C LEU A 158 -8.55 -7.43 1.69
N ALA A 159 -8.18 -8.49 0.99
CA ALA A 159 -8.48 -9.85 1.41
C ALA A 159 -7.21 -10.67 1.68
N VAL A 160 -7.30 -11.59 2.62
CA VAL A 160 -6.23 -12.53 3.00
C VAL A 160 -6.75 -13.95 2.90
N ALA A 161 -6.07 -14.81 2.13
CA ALA A 161 -6.41 -16.24 2.03
C ALA A 161 -6.24 -16.93 3.38
N THR A 162 -7.35 -17.29 4.01
CA THR A 162 -7.35 -17.98 5.30
C THR A 162 -8.75 -18.43 5.70
N THR A 163 -8.81 -19.41 6.59
CA THR A 163 -10.03 -19.86 7.27
C THR A 163 -10.12 -19.35 8.73
N ARG A 164 -9.25 -18.40 9.11
CA ARG A 164 -9.29 -17.78 10.44
C ARG A 164 -10.54 -16.94 10.62
N GLU A 165 -10.93 -16.74 11.87
CA GLU A 165 -12.03 -15.85 12.22
C GLU A 165 -11.70 -14.39 11.88
N PRO A 166 -12.64 -13.63 11.29
CA PRO A 166 -12.45 -12.21 11.03
C PRO A 166 -12.24 -11.40 12.30
N GLY A 167 -11.36 -10.41 12.23
CA GLY A 167 -11.23 -9.41 13.27
C GLY A 167 -12.37 -8.39 13.28
N PRO A 168 -12.42 -7.48 14.27
CA PRO A 168 -13.45 -6.44 14.37
C PRO A 168 -13.55 -5.59 13.09
N GLY A 169 -14.75 -5.53 12.51
CA GLY A 169 -15.03 -4.79 11.28
C GLY A 169 -14.51 -5.45 10.00
N MET A 170 -14.06 -6.70 10.09
CA MET A 170 -13.72 -7.55 8.95
C MET A 170 -14.84 -8.56 8.66
N LEU A 171 -14.81 -9.18 7.49
CA LEU A 171 -15.81 -10.12 7.03
C LEU A 171 -15.14 -11.43 6.60
N ALA A 172 -15.82 -12.57 6.85
CA ALA A 172 -15.49 -13.81 6.18
C ALA A 172 -16.07 -13.78 4.76
N GLY A 173 -15.33 -14.34 3.80
CA GLY A 173 -15.76 -14.42 2.42
C GLY A 173 -15.06 -15.53 1.66
N GLU A 174 -15.32 -15.61 0.37
CA GLU A 174 -14.69 -16.55 -0.54
C GLU A 174 -14.44 -15.88 -1.89
N ILE A 175 -13.26 -16.05 -2.44
CA ILE A 175 -13.00 -15.81 -3.87
C ILE A 175 -13.48 -17.08 -4.58
N PRO A 176 -14.51 -17.02 -5.44
CA PRO A 176 -15.09 -18.21 -6.06
C PRO A 176 -14.10 -18.90 -7.00
N ALA A 177 -14.22 -20.22 -7.13
CA ALA A 177 -13.52 -20.95 -8.17
C ALA A 177 -14.00 -20.53 -9.57
N GLY A 178 -13.09 -20.54 -10.54
CA GLY A 178 -13.47 -20.24 -11.92
C GLY A 178 -12.28 -19.99 -12.84
N ARG A 179 -12.58 -19.82 -14.12
CA ARG A 179 -11.59 -19.46 -15.13
C ARG A 179 -11.29 -17.98 -15.04
N CYS A 180 -10.03 -17.65 -14.84
CA CYS A 180 -9.55 -16.27 -14.73
C CYS A 180 -8.54 -15.94 -15.83
N ALA A 181 -8.64 -14.74 -16.40
CA ALA A 181 -7.59 -14.14 -17.21
C ALA A 181 -6.55 -13.51 -16.25
N VAL A 182 -5.30 -13.93 -16.38
CA VAL A 182 -4.21 -13.46 -15.52
C VAL A 182 -3.16 -12.74 -16.36
N LEU A 183 -2.88 -11.50 -16.00
CA LEU A 183 -1.80 -10.69 -16.52
C LEU A 183 -0.77 -10.46 -15.40
N ARG A 184 0.48 -10.86 -15.62
CA ARG A 184 1.55 -10.66 -14.65
C ARG A 184 2.31 -9.37 -14.95
N GLN A 185 2.23 -8.42 -14.05
CA GLN A 185 3.04 -7.21 -14.05
C GLN A 185 4.32 -7.45 -13.22
N ILE A 186 5.50 -7.27 -13.83
CA ILE A 186 6.81 -7.42 -13.16
C ILE A 186 7.43 -6.06 -12.93
#